data_cc6a5ebb806da261abfdb5d934067a23
#
_entry.id   cc6a5ebb806da261abfdb5d934067a23
#
_cell.length_a   1.000
_cell.length_b   1.000
_cell.length_c   1.000
_cell.angle_alpha   90.00
_cell.angle_beta   90.00
_cell.angle_gamma   90.00
#
_symmetry.space_group_name_H-M   'P 1'
#
loop_
_entity.id
_entity.type
_entity.pdbx_description
1 polymer ?
#
loop_
_entity_poly.entity_id
_entity_poly.type
_entity_poly.pdbx_seq_one_letter_code
_entity_poly.pdbx_strand_id
1 'polypeptide(L)'
;MGRQMGILRCWREWRAVILALGIVWFGPAADLWAGTLDSAGTPEVIGRSAEPFGRSATVLSAGTLLEKWRDVARKLDDEAVQLALCDGDRDRCVSPAALQLLAIVENARVRDGRARLGEINRAINLAIRPMSDLAQYGEIDVWSSPLVTFAHGAGDCEDYAIAKFVALRLAGIAASDLRIVIMRDTIRGEDHAVAAARLDGRWLTLDNRRMAMIEDAQVRNYRPTFVINQTGIMQYVDAPLLADLAGTNPALANLAPLARPATPNAEPGLISSSN
;
A
#
# COMPACT_ATOMS: atom_id res chain seq x y z
N MET A 1 -34.18 -48.46 -18.49
CA MET A 1 -33.08 -49.26 -17.98
C MET A 1 -31.92 -48.31 -17.77
N GLY A 2 -31.75 -47.81 -16.63
CA GLY A 2 -30.94 -48.20 -15.47
C GLY A 2 -29.57 -47.51 -15.62
N ARG A 3 -29.07 -46.75 -14.70
CA ARG A 3 -28.93 -46.83 -13.24
C ARG A 3 -28.52 -45.46 -12.66
N GLN A 4 -29.22 -44.97 -11.68
CA GLN A 4 -28.70 -44.01 -10.68
C GLN A 4 -27.72 -44.74 -9.75
N MET A 5 -26.69 -44.01 -9.28
CA MET A 5 -25.97 -44.19 -8.01
C MET A 5 -25.05 -42.97 -7.92
N GLY A 6 -25.13 -42.02 -7.04
CA GLY A 6 -25.40 -42.10 -5.59
C GLY A 6 -24.08 -42.15 -4.84
N ILE A 7 -23.43 -40.97 -4.52
CA ILE A 7 -22.46 -40.89 -3.42
C ILE A 7 -22.74 -39.62 -2.62
N LEU A 8 -23.67 -39.77 -1.69
CA LEU A 8 -23.71 -39.05 -0.41
C LEU A 8 -22.91 -39.90 0.56
N ARG A 9 -21.96 -39.32 1.26
CA ARG A 9 -21.48 -39.61 2.62
C ARG A 9 -20.01 -39.24 2.77
N CYS A 10 -19.73 -38.22 3.56
CA CYS A 10 -18.95 -38.40 4.79
C CYS A 10 -18.83 -37.08 5.54
N TRP A 11 -19.80 -36.76 6.34
CA TRP A 11 -19.68 -35.86 7.49
C TRP A 11 -20.06 -36.67 8.70
N ARG A 12 -19.11 -37.10 9.51
CA ARG A 12 -19.38 -37.51 10.92
C ARG A 12 -18.09 -37.47 11.73
N GLU A 13 -18.09 -36.54 12.67
CA GLU A 13 -17.68 -36.65 14.06
C GLU A 13 -16.24 -37.04 14.41
N TRP A 14 -15.55 -36.05 14.97
CA TRP A 14 -14.60 -36.35 16.04
C TRP A 14 -14.76 -35.31 17.15
N ARG A 15 -15.60 -35.69 18.16
CA ARG A 15 -15.56 -35.16 19.51
C ARG A 15 -14.79 -36.21 20.33
N ALA A 16 -13.60 -35.82 20.81
CA ALA A 16 -12.91 -36.55 21.85
C ALA A 16 -12.74 -35.62 23.06
N VAL A 17 -13.50 -35.99 24.10
CA VAL A 17 -13.39 -35.48 25.48
C VAL A 17 -12.15 -36.10 26.09
N ILE A 18 -11.22 -35.31 26.61
CA ILE A 18 -10.21 -35.77 27.56
C ILE A 18 -10.40 -34.99 28.86
N LEU A 19 -10.95 -35.70 29.86
CA LEU A 19 -10.86 -35.41 31.28
C LEU A 19 -9.57 -36.02 31.80
N ALA A 20 -8.72 -35.25 32.45
CA ALA A 20 -7.65 -35.76 33.33
C ALA A 20 -7.34 -34.74 34.44
N LEU A 21 -7.86 -35.02 35.57
CA LEU A 21 -7.34 -35.20 36.94
C LEU A 21 -6.14 -34.35 37.32
N GLY A 22 -6.44 -33.52 38.31
CA GLY A 22 -5.47 -32.71 39.01
C GLY A 22 -4.50 -33.52 39.91
N ILE A 23 -3.30 -33.04 40.06
CA ILE A 23 -2.43 -33.29 41.17
C ILE A 23 -1.89 -31.94 41.65
N VAL A 24 -2.36 -31.55 42.84
CA VAL A 24 -1.82 -30.40 43.56
C VAL A 24 -0.55 -30.89 44.30
N TRP A 25 0.58 -30.28 44.00
CA TRP A 25 1.81 -30.38 44.81
C TRP A 25 2.04 -29.04 45.48
N PHE A 26 1.88 -29.03 46.83
CA PHE A 26 2.40 -27.95 47.70
C PHE A 26 3.84 -28.26 48.02
N GLY A 27 4.75 -27.37 47.62
CA GLY A 27 6.13 -27.33 48.07
C GLY A 27 6.44 -25.94 48.66
N PRO A 28 7.31 -25.82 49.69
CA PRO A 28 7.40 -24.64 50.52
C PRO A 28 8.11 -23.49 49.85
N ALA A 29 7.63 -22.28 50.14
CA ALA A 29 8.19 -21.00 49.74
C ALA A 29 9.64 -20.84 50.27
N ALA A 30 10.56 -20.55 49.37
CA ALA A 30 11.86 -19.96 49.71
C ALA A 30 11.86 -18.55 49.10
N ASP A 31 11.76 -17.54 49.94
CA ASP A 31 11.94 -16.14 49.58
C ASP A 31 13.38 -15.90 49.14
N LEU A 32 13.63 -15.86 47.86
CA LEU A 32 14.85 -15.30 47.30
C LEU A 32 14.52 -13.90 46.78
N TRP A 33 14.97 -12.90 47.49
CA TRP A 33 15.08 -11.54 46.98
C TRP A 33 16.05 -11.55 45.80
N ALA A 34 15.51 -11.69 44.60
CA ALA A 34 16.21 -11.37 43.37
C ALA A 34 15.93 -9.89 43.07
N GLY A 35 16.96 -9.08 43.21
CA GLY A 35 16.93 -7.67 42.81
C GLY A 35 16.45 -7.58 41.36
N THR A 36 15.48 -6.74 41.12
CA THR A 36 15.05 -6.33 39.79
C THR A 36 16.23 -5.68 39.08
N LEU A 37 16.93 -6.46 38.26
CA LEU A 37 17.70 -5.87 37.16
C LEU A 37 16.69 -5.21 36.26
N ASP A 38 16.68 -3.89 36.32
CA ASP A 38 15.98 -3.02 35.38
C ASP A 38 16.32 -3.55 33.98
N SER A 39 15.33 -4.14 33.31
CA SER A 39 15.47 -4.56 31.94
C SER A 39 15.73 -3.29 31.14
N ALA A 40 17.01 -3.06 30.83
CA ALA A 40 17.36 -2.14 29.74
C ALA A 40 16.48 -2.50 28.55
N GLY A 41 15.56 -1.62 28.21
CA GLY A 41 14.60 -1.81 27.16
C GLY A 41 15.35 -2.32 25.92
N THR A 42 14.96 -3.49 25.45
CA THR A 42 15.40 -3.97 24.14
C THR A 42 15.20 -2.83 23.16
N PRO A 43 16.22 -2.46 22.37
CA PRO A 43 16.04 -1.42 21.36
C PRO A 43 14.85 -1.86 20.50
N GLU A 44 13.80 -1.04 20.55
CA GLU A 44 12.64 -1.20 19.68
C GLU A 44 13.20 -1.22 18.27
N VAL A 45 13.23 -2.39 17.67
CA VAL A 45 13.57 -2.52 16.25
C VAL A 45 12.58 -1.62 15.56
N ILE A 46 13.06 -0.49 15.02
CA ILE A 46 12.27 0.43 14.20
C ILE A 46 11.73 -0.45 13.09
N GLY A 47 10.53 -1.01 13.32
CA GLY A 47 9.86 -1.89 12.41
C GLY A 47 9.71 -1.11 11.10
N ARG A 48 10.18 -1.67 9.99
CA ARG A 48 9.91 -1.11 8.68
C ARG A 48 8.41 -0.84 8.63
N SER A 49 8.04 0.40 8.33
CA SER A 49 6.63 0.77 8.17
C SER A 49 5.93 -0.26 7.29
N ALA A 50 4.74 -0.70 7.71
CA ALA A 50 3.93 -1.65 6.94
C ALA A 50 3.45 -1.05 5.60
N GLU A 51 3.57 0.26 5.42
CA GLU A 51 3.14 0.97 4.23
C GLU A 51 4.21 0.97 3.12
N PRO A 52 3.80 1.12 1.84
CA PRO A 52 4.72 1.22 0.72
C PRO A 52 5.80 2.29 0.94
N PHE A 53 6.96 2.12 0.30
CA PHE A 53 8.14 2.98 0.41
C PHE A 53 8.81 2.97 1.78
N GLY A 54 8.41 2.09 2.69
CA GLY A 54 8.99 1.97 4.03
C GLY A 54 8.82 3.20 4.90
N ARG A 55 7.84 4.06 4.61
CA ARG A 55 7.57 5.33 5.31
C ARG A 55 6.37 5.20 6.23
N SER A 56 6.39 5.85 7.36
CA SER A 56 5.24 5.97 8.24
C SER A 56 4.19 6.90 7.64
N ALA A 57 2.92 6.66 7.98
CA ALA A 57 1.82 7.50 7.54
C ALA A 57 0.83 7.72 8.68
N THR A 58 0.18 8.89 8.70
CA THR A 58 -0.84 9.27 9.67
C THR A 58 -2.18 9.46 9.00
N VAL A 59 -3.27 9.12 9.67
CA VAL A 59 -4.62 9.22 9.13
C VAL A 59 -4.96 10.67 8.78
N LEU A 60 -5.47 10.89 7.56
CA LEU A 60 -5.98 12.18 7.11
C LEU A 60 -7.44 12.32 7.57
N SER A 61 -7.72 13.29 8.46
CA SER A 61 -9.03 13.47 9.06
C SER A 61 -9.94 14.43 8.29
N ALA A 62 -9.39 15.30 7.43
CA ALA A 62 -10.13 16.30 6.66
C ALA A 62 -9.39 16.70 5.38
N GLY A 63 -10.08 17.39 4.48
CA GLY A 63 -9.52 17.94 3.23
C GLY A 63 -10.16 17.39 1.97
N THR A 64 -9.97 18.11 0.86
CA THR A 64 -10.60 17.83 -0.45
C THR A 64 -10.26 16.44 -0.98
N LEU A 65 -9.03 15.97 -0.76
CA LEU A 65 -8.61 14.63 -1.18
C LEU A 65 -9.42 13.53 -0.45
N LEU A 66 -9.68 13.71 0.85
CA LEU A 66 -10.50 12.76 1.61
C LEU A 66 -11.96 12.77 1.14
N GLU A 67 -12.49 13.93 0.77
CA GLU A 67 -13.85 14.05 0.24
C GLU A 67 -13.97 13.36 -1.12
N LYS A 68 -13.00 13.55 -2.02
CA LYS A 68 -12.93 12.83 -3.30
C LYS A 68 -12.89 11.32 -3.11
N TRP A 69 -12.01 10.84 -2.22
CA TRP A 69 -11.95 9.41 -1.94
C TRP A 69 -13.26 8.85 -1.37
N ARG A 70 -13.94 9.60 -0.50
CA ARG A 70 -15.26 9.19 0.02
C ARG A 70 -16.32 9.12 -1.07
N ASP A 71 -16.26 10.02 -2.05
CA ASP A 71 -17.15 9.97 -3.21
C ASP A 71 -16.88 8.73 -4.06
N VAL A 72 -15.63 8.46 -4.38
CA VAL A 72 -15.20 7.23 -5.06
C VAL A 72 -15.64 6.00 -4.27
N ALA A 73 -15.40 5.95 -2.96
CA ALA A 73 -15.75 4.80 -2.13
C ALA A 73 -17.24 4.48 -2.19
N ARG A 74 -18.13 5.49 -2.16
CA ARG A 74 -19.57 5.26 -2.36
C ARG A 74 -19.88 4.64 -3.73
N LYS A 75 -19.26 5.18 -4.80
CA LYS A 75 -19.42 4.63 -6.15
C LYS A 75 -18.91 3.18 -6.23
N LEU A 76 -17.81 2.86 -5.53
CA LEU A 76 -17.28 1.49 -5.46
C LEU A 76 -18.24 0.53 -4.76
N ASP A 77 -18.95 0.98 -3.71
CA ASP A 77 -19.95 0.16 -3.03
C ASP A 77 -21.15 -0.14 -3.95
N ASP A 78 -21.63 0.86 -4.70
CA ASP A 78 -22.70 0.68 -5.69
C ASP A 78 -22.26 -0.26 -6.83
N GLU A 79 -21.05 -0.06 -7.36
CA GLU A 79 -20.49 -0.91 -8.42
C GLU A 79 -20.22 -2.34 -7.96
N ALA A 80 -19.89 -2.56 -6.67
CA ALA A 80 -19.68 -3.89 -6.11
C ALA A 80 -20.94 -4.76 -6.24
N VAL A 81 -22.11 -4.18 -6.04
CA VAL A 81 -23.40 -4.87 -6.25
C VAL A 81 -23.57 -5.27 -7.71
N GLN A 82 -23.33 -4.34 -8.64
CA GLN A 82 -23.44 -4.59 -10.07
C GLN A 82 -22.44 -5.66 -10.53
N LEU A 83 -21.19 -5.57 -10.06
CA LEU A 83 -20.16 -6.56 -10.37
C LEU A 83 -20.52 -7.95 -9.85
N ALA A 84 -21.05 -8.04 -8.62
CA ALA A 84 -21.48 -9.32 -8.04
C ALA A 84 -22.62 -9.95 -8.84
N LEU A 85 -23.60 -9.16 -9.28
CA LEU A 85 -24.71 -9.64 -10.11
C LEU A 85 -24.20 -10.15 -11.47
N CYS A 86 -23.31 -9.40 -12.11
CA CYS A 86 -22.71 -9.78 -13.39
C CYS A 86 -21.76 -10.98 -13.26
N ASP A 87 -21.08 -11.15 -12.13
CA ASP A 87 -20.21 -12.32 -11.88
C ASP A 87 -21.04 -13.59 -11.66
N GLY A 88 -22.21 -13.45 -11.02
CA GLY A 88 -23.15 -14.55 -10.81
C GLY A 88 -23.89 -15.04 -12.06
N ASP A 89 -24.17 -14.13 -13.00
CA ASP A 89 -24.86 -14.47 -14.28
C ASP A 89 -24.35 -13.54 -15.39
N ARG A 90 -23.33 -14.02 -16.11
CA ARG A 90 -22.68 -13.26 -17.21
C ARG A 90 -23.62 -13.02 -18.39
N ASP A 91 -24.52 -13.96 -18.67
CA ASP A 91 -25.44 -13.88 -19.82
C ASP A 91 -26.54 -12.82 -19.59
N ARG A 92 -26.87 -12.54 -18.35
CA ARG A 92 -27.82 -11.48 -17.97
C ARG A 92 -27.17 -10.15 -17.60
N CYS A 93 -25.86 -10.08 -17.59
CA CYS A 93 -25.16 -8.83 -17.30
C CYS A 93 -25.36 -7.83 -18.45
N VAL A 94 -25.95 -6.69 -18.14
CA VAL A 94 -26.23 -5.62 -19.09
C VAL A 94 -25.13 -4.54 -19.13
N SER A 95 -24.05 -4.70 -18.36
CA SER A 95 -22.94 -3.75 -18.29
C SER A 95 -21.71 -4.27 -19.03
N PRO A 96 -21.40 -3.76 -20.24
CA PRO A 96 -20.18 -4.13 -20.96
C PRO A 96 -18.91 -3.80 -20.15
N ALA A 97 -18.91 -2.69 -19.39
CA ALA A 97 -17.80 -2.30 -18.52
C ALA A 97 -17.54 -3.34 -17.42
N ALA A 98 -18.61 -3.83 -16.76
CA ALA A 98 -18.50 -4.88 -15.76
C ALA A 98 -18.00 -6.19 -16.37
N LEU A 99 -18.52 -6.61 -17.51
CA LEU A 99 -18.06 -7.82 -18.21
C LEU A 99 -16.57 -7.72 -18.58
N GLN A 100 -16.12 -6.57 -19.06
CA GLN A 100 -14.72 -6.35 -19.43
C GLN A 100 -13.81 -6.42 -18.20
N LEU A 101 -14.16 -5.75 -17.10
CA LEU A 101 -13.40 -5.81 -15.86
C LEU A 101 -13.36 -7.23 -15.29
N LEU A 102 -14.50 -7.91 -15.27
CA LEU A 102 -14.60 -9.28 -14.76
C LEU A 102 -13.81 -10.28 -15.63
N ALA A 103 -13.74 -10.09 -16.94
CA ALA A 103 -12.89 -10.92 -17.81
C ALA A 103 -11.40 -10.77 -17.48
N ILE A 104 -10.95 -9.54 -17.17
CA ILE A 104 -9.58 -9.28 -16.70
C ILE A 104 -9.31 -10.01 -15.36
N VAL A 105 -10.24 -9.88 -14.43
CA VAL A 105 -10.15 -10.53 -13.12
C VAL A 105 -10.09 -12.05 -13.24
N GLU A 106 -10.92 -12.66 -14.08
CA GLU A 106 -10.95 -14.10 -14.34
C GLU A 106 -9.59 -14.59 -14.87
N ASN A 107 -9.05 -13.91 -15.90
CA ASN A 107 -7.75 -14.23 -16.46
C ASN A 107 -6.61 -14.10 -15.43
N ALA A 108 -6.77 -13.23 -14.45
CA ALA A 108 -5.81 -13.08 -13.35
C ALA A 108 -5.98 -14.17 -12.27
N ARG A 109 -7.21 -14.59 -11.96
CA ARG A 109 -7.51 -15.59 -10.92
C ARG A 109 -6.86 -16.96 -11.18
N VAL A 110 -6.69 -17.32 -12.45
CA VAL A 110 -6.02 -18.60 -12.83
C VAL A 110 -4.50 -18.54 -12.69
N ARG A 111 -3.93 -17.42 -12.30
CA ARG A 111 -2.51 -17.20 -12.08
C ARG A 111 -2.22 -17.01 -10.60
N ASP A 112 -0.95 -17.17 -10.20
CA ASP A 112 -0.50 -16.96 -8.83
C ASP A 112 0.57 -15.88 -8.71
N GLY A 113 0.73 -15.37 -7.50
CA GLY A 113 1.82 -14.49 -7.10
C GLY A 113 2.01 -13.32 -8.07
N ARG A 114 3.25 -13.11 -8.49
CA ARG A 114 3.63 -12.01 -9.38
C ARG A 114 2.93 -12.06 -10.74
N ALA A 115 2.61 -13.25 -11.26
CA ALA A 115 1.93 -13.37 -12.54
C ALA A 115 0.49 -12.87 -12.49
N ARG A 116 -0.24 -13.10 -11.37
CA ARG A 116 -1.58 -12.57 -11.14
C ARG A 116 -1.57 -11.03 -11.13
N LEU A 117 -0.67 -10.43 -10.36
CA LEU A 117 -0.54 -8.97 -10.28
C LEU A 117 -0.17 -8.37 -11.64
N GLY A 118 0.78 -9.00 -12.36
CA GLY A 118 1.25 -8.57 -13.66
C GLY A 118 0.18 -8.63 -14.74
N GLU A 119 -0.68 -9.65 -14.71
CA GLU A 119 -1.82 -9.78 -15.62
C GLU A 119 -2.78 -8.58 -15.46
N ILE A 120 -3.16 -8.25 -14.21
CA ILE A 120 -4.04 -7.11 -13.94
C ILE A 120 -3.38 -5.81 -14.39
N ASN A 121 -2.11 -5.58 -14.05
CA ASN A 121 -1.42 -4.35 -14.47
C ASN A 121 -1.43 -4.19 -15.99
N ARG A 122 -1.03 -5.25 -16.69
CA ARG A 122 -0.94 -5.25 -18.16
C ARG A 122 -2.31 -5.11 -18.82
N ALA A 123 -3.29 -5.89 -18.38
CA ALA A 123 -4.61 -5.91 -19.01
C ALA A 123 -5.34 -4.57 -18.87
N ILE A 124 -5.28 -3.95 -17.68
CA ILE A 124 -5.88 -2.63 -17.44
C ILE A 124 -5.14 -1.54 -18.24
N ASN A 125 -3.79 -1.58 -18.27
CA ASN A 125 -3.01 -0.64 -19.08
C ASN A 125 -3.32 -0.72 -20.59
N LEU A 126 -3.76 -1.86 -21.08
CA LEU A 126 -4.16 -2.05 -22.48
C LEU A 126 -5.62 -1.73 -22.73
N ALA A 127 -6.48 -1.91 -21.74
CA ALA A 127 -7.92 -1.70 -21.86
C ALA A 127 -8.34 -0.22 -21.80
N ILE A 128 -7.58 0.59 -21.06
CA ILE A 128 -7.84 2.01 -20.83
C ILE A 128 -6.83 2.84 -21.63
N ARG A 129 -7.31 3.85 -22.35
CA ARG A 129 -6.48 4.80 -23.08
C ARG A 129 -6.14 5.99 -22.19
N PRO A 130 -4.88 6.43 -22.11
CA PRO A 130 -4.50 7.61 -21.33
C PRO A 130 -5.22 8.87 -21.86
N MET A 131 -5.90 9.57 -20.97
CA MET A 131 -6.59 10.83 -21.27
C MET A 131 -6.67 11.64 -19.98
N SER A 132 -6.37 12.94 -20.05
CA SER A 132 -6.53 13.82 -18.91
C SER A 132 -8.01 14.16 -18.67
N ASP A 133 -8.36 14.42 -17.43
CA ASP A 133 -9.71 14.84 -17.04
C ASP A 133 -10.19 16.09 -17.78
N LEU A 134 -9.30 17.07 -17.95
CA LEU A 134 -9.63 18.27 -18.70
C LEU A 134 -10.06 17.94 -20.15
N ALA A 135 -9.43 16.96 -20.79
CA ALA A 135 -9.81 16.54 -22.14
C ALA A 135 -11.06 15.67 -22.16
N GLN A 136 -11.32 14.93 -21.09
CA GLN A 136 -12.43 13.98 -20.99
C GLN A 136 -13.71 14.62 -20.46
N TYR A 137 -13.59 15.46 -19.43
CA TYR A 137 -14.71 16.02 -18.66
C TYR A 137 -14.81 17.54 -18.73
N GLY A 138 -13.78 18.24 -19.22
CA GLY A 138 -13.69 19.71 -19.14
C GLY A 138 -13.39 20.23 -17.72
N GLU A 139 -13.09 19.34 -16.81
CA GLU A 139 -12.79 19.62 -15.40
C GLU A 139 -11.37 19.14 -15.05
N ILE A 140 -10.84 19.58 -13.93
CA ILE A 140 -9.51 19.15 -13.46
C ILE A 140 -9.69 18.18 -12.29
N ASP A 141 -8.98 17.05 -12.35
CA ASP A 141 -8.84 16.10 -11.23
C ASP A 141 -10.19 15.46 -10.82
N VAL A 142 -10.80 14.72 -11.76
CA VAL A 142 -12.06 13.97 -11.61
C VAL A 142 -11.75 12.48 -11.39
N TRP A 143 -12.00 11.98 -10.20
CA TRP A 143 -11.75 10.58 -9.88
C TRP A 143 -12.92 9.69 -10.28
N SER A 144 -12.70 8.80 -11.22
CA SER A 144 -13.71 7.88 -11.74
C SER A 144 -13.66 6.51 -11.06
N SER A 145 -14.85 5.92 -10.88
CA SER A 145 -14.94 4.53 -10.47
C SER A 145 -14.62 3.58 -11.64
N PRO A 146 -14.24 2.31 -11.39
CA PRO A 146 -13.83 1.39 -12.44
C PRO A 146 -14.81 1.21 -13.57
N LEU A 147 -16.11 1.07 -13.27
CA LEU A 147 -17.08 0.87 -14.35
C LEU A 147 -17.28 2.13 -15.20
N VAL A 148 -17.12 3.32 -14.62
CA VAL A 148 -17.11 4.59 -15.37
C VAL A 148 -15.88 4.65 -16.26
N THR A 149 -14.70 4.36 -15.74
CA THR A 149 -13.44 4.35 -16.49
C THR A 149 -13.50 3.35 -17.65
N PHE A 150 -14.00 2.13 -17.42
CA PHE A 150 -14.13 1.11 -18.46
C PHE A 150 -15.22 1.46 -19.49
N ALA A 151 -16.32 2.12 -19.08
CA ALA A 151 -17.36 2.58 -20.01
C ALA A 151 -16.83 3.65 -20.97
N HIS A 152 -15.96 4.55 -20.50
CA HIS A 152 -15.31 5.55 -21.34
C HIS A 152 -14.12 4.98 -22.14
N GLY A 153 -13.52 3.89 -21.67
CA GLY A 153 -12.31 3.31 -22.24
C GLY A 153 -11.11 4.26 -22.17
N ALA A 154 -11.14 5.25 -21.28
CA ALA A 154 -10.11 6.27 -21.11
C ALA A 154 -10.09 6.78 -19.66
N GLY A 155 -8.96 7.32 -19.22
CA GLY A 155 -8.76 7.89 -17.90
C GLY A 155 -7.32 8.31 -17.67
N ASP A 156 -7.04 8.93 -16.53
CA ASP A 156 -5.67 9.30 -16.16
C ASP A 156 -5.12 8.43 -15.00
N CYS A 157 -4.11 8.90 -14.29
CA CYS A 157 -3.34 8.01 -13.41
C CYS A 157 -4.14 7.46 -12.24
N GLU A 158 -5.02 8.25 -11.62
CA GLU A 158 -5.86 7.82 -10.50
C GLU A 158 -6.95 6.84 -10.95
N ASP A 159 -7.54 7.03 -12.13
CA ASP A 159 -8.53 6.13 -12.69
C ASP A 159 -7.95 4.73 -12.90
N TYR A 160 -6.73 4.66 -13.47
CA TYR A 160 -6.01 3.40 -13.57
C TYR A 160 -5.69 2.79 -12.21
N ALA A 161 -5.26 3.60 -11.24
CA ALA A 161 -4.91 3.13 -9.92
C ALA A 161 -6.13 2.56 -9.19
N ILE A 162 -7.28 3.22 -9.27
CA ILE A 162 -8.56 2.77 -8.69
C ILE A 162 -9.03 1.49 -9.37
N ALA A 163 -9.02 1.43 -10.71
CA ALA A 163 -9.40 0.24 -11.45
C ALA A 163 -8.53 -0.98 -11.11
N LYS A 164 -7.21 -0.79 -10.99
CA LYS A 164 -6.27 -1.85 -10.56
C LYS A 164 -6.51 -2.29 -9.13
N PHE A 165 -6.74 -1.34 -8.20
CA PHE A 165 -7.03 -1.63 -6.80
C PHE A 165 -8.27 -2.53 -6.67
N VAL A 166 -9.35 -2.21 -7.38
CA VAL A 166 -10.59 -3.00 -7.37
C VAL A 166 -10.37 -4.35 -8.05
N ALA A 167 -9.74 -4.40 -9.22
CA ALA A 167 -9.46 -5.65 -9.92
C ALA A 167 -8.60 -6.62 -9.09
N LEU A 168 -7.59 -6.10 -8.37
CA LEU A 168 -6.75 -6.90 -7.46
C LEU A 168 -7.57 -7.47 -6.31
N ARG A 169 -8.46 -6.68 -5.70
CA ARG A 169 -9.38 -7.17 -4.66
C ARG A 169 -10.27 -8.28 -5.18
N LEU A 170 -10.89 -8.08 -6.35
CA LEU A 170 -11.75 -9.08 -6.99
C LEU A 170 -10.96 -10.34 -7.36
N ALA A 171 -9.69 -10.21 -7.71
CA ALA A 171 -8.81 -11.36 -7.98
C ALA A 171 -8.33 -12.09 -6.71
N GLY A 172 -8.78 -11.67 -5.51
CA GLY A 172 -8.52 -12.35 -4.24
C GLY A 172 -7.27 -11.87 -3.51
N ILE A 173 -6.70 -10.72 -3.86
CA ILE A 173 -5.62 -10.12 -3.06
C ILE A 173 -6.24 -9.50 -1.80
N ALA A 174 -5.64 -9.79 -0.64
CA ALA A 174 -6.12 -9.30 0.64
C ALA A 174 -6.09 -7.75 0.68
N ALA A 175 -7.12 -7.14 1.27
CA ALA A 175 -7.20 -5.68 1.34
C ALA A 175 -6.05 -5.05 2.15
N SER A 176 -5.49 -5.78 3.12
CA SER A 176 -4.29 -5.39 3.86
C SER A 176 -3.05 -5.25 2.98
N ASP A 177 -3.04 -5.95 1.84
CA ASP A 177 -1.93 -6.00 0.89
C ASP A 177 -2.14 -5.11 -0.33
N LEU A 178 -3.12 -4.20 -0.28
CA LEU A 178 -3.45 -3.29 -1.38
C LEU A 178 -3.42 -1.84 -0.93
N ARG A 179 -2.81 -0.98 -1.76
CA ARG A 179 -2.80 0.48 -1.59
C ARG A 179 -2.97 1.17 -2.94
N ILE A 180 -3.46 2.40 -2.88
CA ILE A 180 -3.21 3.40 -3.91
C ILE A 180 -2.22 4.40 -3.30
N VAL A 181 -1.18 4.74 -4.01
CA VAL A 181 -0.16 5.70 -3.56
C VAL A 181 -0.19 6.90 -4.48
N ILE A 182 -0.36 8.08 -3.88
CA ILE A 182 -0.19 9.36 -4.54
C ILE A 182 1.22 9.84 -4.25
N MET A 183 1.93 10.29 -5.28
CA MET A 183 3.31 10.70 -5.20
C MET A 183 3.58 11.88 -6.12
N ARG A 184 4.54 12.73 -5.75
CA ARG A 184 5.03 13.82 -6.59
C ARG A 184 6.15 13.32 -7.50
N ASP A 185 5.94 13.40 -8.81
CA ASP A 185 7.01 13.21 -9.80
C ASP A 185 7.96 14.42 -9.72
N THR A 186 9.18 14.20 -9.25
CA THR A 186 10.15 15.29 -9.00
C THR A 186 10.82 15.80 -10.28
N ILE A 187 10.73 15.06 -11.37
CA ILE A 187 11.24 15.47 -12.68
C ILE A 187 10.18 16.28 -13.44
N ARG A 188 8.95 15.76 -13.52
CA ARG A 188 7.87 16.41 -14.25
C ARG A 188 7.19 17.52 -13.47
N GLY A 189 7.32 17.52 -12.15
CA GLY A 189 6.67 18.48 -11.28
C GLY A 189 5.14 18.32 -11.22
N GLU A 190 4.63 17.10 -11.37
CA GLU A 190 3.18 16.76 -11.35
C GLU A 190 2.90 15.67 -10.33
N ASP A 191 1.65 15.57 -9.89
CA ASP A 191 1.22 14.46 -9.04
C ASP A 191 0.92 13.22 -9.89
N HIS A 192 1.13 12.06 -9.32
CA HIS A 192 0.97 10.78 -9.98
C HIS A 192 0.41 9.74 -9.00
N ALA A 193 -0.55 8.95 -9.45
CA ALA A 193 -1.15 7.88 -8.67
C ALA A 193 -0.81 6.51 -9.25
N VAL A 194 -0.52 5.54 -8.37
CA VAL A 194 -0.29 4.14 -8.74
C VAL A 194 -1.01 3.21 -7.77
N ALA A 195 -1.45 2.06 -8.25
CA ALA A 195 -1.80 0.98 -7.35
C ALA A 195 -0.52 0.30 -6.82
N ALA A 196 -0.57 -0.21 -5.61
CA ALA A 196 0.49 -0.99 -5.01
C ALA A 196 -0.08 -2.26 -4.38
N ALA A 197 0.61 -3.38 -4.59
CA ALA A 197 0.25 -4.66 -4.00
C ALA A 197 1.45 -5.27 -3.28
N ARG A 198 1.21 -5.82 -2.08
CA ARG A 198 2.25 -6.51 -1.32
C ARG A 198 2.26 -7.99 -1.66
N LEU A 199 3.43 -8.48 -2.01
CA LEU A 199 3.68 -9.89 -2.29
C LEU A 199 4.97 -10.29 -1.59
N ASP A 200 4.94 -11.37 -0.81
CA ASP A 200 6.09 -11.89 -0.06
C ASP A 200 6.80 -10.82 0.78
N GLY A 201 6.01 -9.94 1.41
CA GLY A 201 6.51 -8.85 2.26
C GLY A 201 7.07 -7.65 1.51
N ARG A 202 7.00 -7.61 0.18
CA ARG A 202 7.49 -6.50 -0.67
C ARG A 202 6.35 -5.82 -1.38
N TRP A 203 6.39 -4.49 -1.46
CA TRP A 203 5.43 -3.73 -2.23
C TRP A 203 5.85 -3.62 -3.69
N LEU A 204 4.93 -3.92 -4.58
CA LEU A 204 5.08 -3.80 -6.03
C LEU A 204 4.17 -2.69 -6.53
N THR A 205 4.69 -1.74 -7.29
CA THR A 205 3.90 -0.68 -7.91
C THR A 205 3.37 -1.13 -9.28
N LEU A 206 2.09 -0.88 -9.51
CA LEU A 206 1.36 -1.16 -10.75
C LEU A 206 1.04 0.19 -11.41
N ASP A 207 1.98 0.69 -12.18
CA ASP A 207 1.93 2.00 -12.82
C ASP A 207 1.27 1.93 -14.21
N ASN A 208 0.43 2.92 -14.57
CA ASN A 208 -0.15 3.02 -15.91
C ASN A 208 0.89 3.39 -16.98
N ARG A 209 2.01 4.02 -16.57
CA ARG A 209 3.13 4.38 -17.46
C ARG A 209 4.07 3.20 -17.74
N ARG A 210 3.87 2.02 -17.09
CA ARG A 210 4.77 0.88 -17.17
C ARG A 210 4.02 -0.44 -17.22
N MET A 211 4.41 -1.31 -18.16
CA MET A 211 3.87 -2.68 -18.22
C MET A 211 4.46 -3.59 -17.14
N ALA A 212 5.73 -3.35 -16.76
CA ALA A 212 6.39 -4.10 -15.72
C ALA A 212 6.15 -3.47 -14.35
N MET A 213 5.85 -4.31 -13.36
CA MET A 213 5.79 -3.90 -11.95
C MET A 213 7.20 -3.71 -11.41
N ILE A 214 7.38 -2.71 -10.55
CA ILE A 214 8.65 -2.37 -9.90
C ILE A 214 8.44 -2.42 -8.39
N GLU A 215 9.42 -2.95 -7.66
CA GLU A 215 9.44 -2.84 -6.20
C GLU A 215 9.53 -1.37 -5.80
N ASP A 216 8.77 -0.98 -4.80
CA ASP A 216 8.70 0.39 -4.31
C ASP A 216 10.08 0.96 -3.94
N ALA A 217 10.95 0.13 -3.36
CA ALA A 217 12.33 0.47 -3.04
C ALA A 217 13.19 0.82 -4.27
N GLN A 218 12.77 0.43 -5.47
CA GLN A 218 13.47 0.69 -6.74
C GLN A 218 12.89 1.90 -7.49
N VAL A 219 11.74 2.42 -7.06
CA VAL A 219 11.12 3.59 -7.67
C VAL A 219 11.96 4.82 -7.39
N ARG A 220 12.34 5.56 -8.45
CA ARG A 220 13.18 6.75 -8.38
C ARG A 220 12.42 7.97 -8.90
N ASN A 221 12.84 9.15 -8.46
CA ASN A 221 12.30 10.43 -8.90
C ASN A 221 10.84 10.68 -8.49
N TYR A 222 10.36 9.97 -7.47
CA TYR A 222 9.03 10.18 -6.88
C TYR A 222 9.15 10.38 -5.37
N ARG A 223 8.35 11.29 -4.84
CA ARG A 223 8.18 11.51 -3.41
C ARG A 223 6.74 11.11 -3.03
N PRO A 224 6.53 10.00 -2.32
CA PRO A 224 5.21 9.62 -1.83
C PRO A 224 4.63 10.69 -0.90
N THR A 225 3.36 11.05 -1.11
CA THR A 225 2.65 12.08 -0.34
C THR A 225 1.47 11.51 0.42
N PHE A 226 0.66 10.67 -0.21
CA PHE A 226 -0.49 10.03 0.42
C PHE A 226 -0.56 8.55 0.06
N VAL A 227 -1.15 7.78 0.96
CA VAL A 227 -1.48 6.37 0.75
C VAL A 227 -2.94 6.13 1.12
N ILE A 228 -3.63 5.41 0.26
CA ILE A 228 -5.06 5.10 0.36
C ILE A 228 -5.23 3.60 0.51
N ASN A 229 -6.06 3.20 1.44
CA ASN A 229 -6.53 1.84 1.61
C ASN A 229 -8.07 1.80 1.62
N GLN A 230 -8.65 0.63 1.88
CA GLN A 230 -10.10 0.49 1.94
C GLN A 230 -10.78 1.30 3.06
N THR A 231 -10.06 1.72 4.09
CA THR A 231 -10.62 2.42 5.26
C THR A 231 -10.45 3.94 5.19
N GLY A 232 -9.59 4.46 4.30
CA GLY A 232 -9.38 5.90 4.15
C GLY A 232 -8.02 6.27 3.58
N ILE A 233 -7.66 7.50 3.82
CA ILE A 233 -6.40 8.09 3.35
C ILE A 233 -5.48 8.35 4.54
N MET A 234 -4.20 8.11 4.32
CA MET A 234 -3.14 8.49 5.24
C MET A 234 -2.13 9.37 4.50
N GLN A 235 -1.57 10.34 5.20
CA GLN A 235 -0.48 11.18 4.71
C GLN A 235 0.84 10.61 5.17
N TYR A 236 1.81 10.47 4.26
CA TYR A 236 3.16 10.08 4.62
C TYR A 236 3.81 11.15 5.48
N VAL A 237 4.48 10.70 6.53
CA VAL A 237 5.26 11.57 7.41
C VAL A 237 6.70 11.57 6.92
N ASP A 238 7.29 12.76 6.82
CA ASP A 238 8.72 12.86 6.55
C ASP A 238 9.50 12.26 7.74
N ALA A 239 10.55 11.52 7.46
CA ALA A 239 11.42 11.02 8.52
C ALA A 239 11.95 12.24 9.31
N PRO A 240 11.89 12.24 10.66
CA PRO A 240 12.42 13.34 11.43
C PRO A 240 13.90 13.52 11.10
N LEU A 241 14.34 14.77 10.97
CA LEU A 241 15.76 15.08 10.82
C LEU A 241 16.50 14.60 12.09
N LEU A 242 17.74 14.16 11.92
CA LEU A 242 18.56 13.71 13.07
C LEU A 242 18.62 14.75 14.18
N ALA A 243 18.50 16.05 13.86
CA ALA A 243 18.39 17.13 14.83
C ALA A 243 17.16 17.03 15.72
N ASP A 244 16.02 16.58 15.19
CA ASP A 244 14.77 16.42 15.94
C ASP A 244 14.85 15.20 16.86
N LEU A 245 15.59 14.15 16.46
CA LEU A 245 15.87 12.98 17.29
C LEU A 245 16.81 13.32 18.45
N ALA A 246 17.77 14.22 18.25
CA ALA A 246 18.69 14.68 19.30
C ALA A 246 17.95 15.47 20.39
N GLY A 247 16.89 16.23 20.04
CA GLY A 247 16.05 16.96 21.00
C GLY A 247 15.16 16.08 21.87
N THR A 248 14.86 14.85 21.42
CA THR A 248 14.00 13.90 22.15
C THR A 248 14.79 12.84 22.93
N ASN A 249 16.09 12.70 22.69
CA ASN A 249 16.96 11.74 23.37
C ASN A 249 18.13 12.44 24.05
N PRO A 250 18.09 12.65 25.39
CA PRO A 250 19.14 13.35 26.14
C PRO A 250 20.52 12.66 26.04
N ALA A 251 20.58 11.39 25.65
CA ALA A 251 21.85 10.68 25.42
C ALA A 251 22.58 11.11 24.14
N LEU A 252 21.86 11.68 23.17
CA LEU A 252 22.44 12.18 21.91
C LEU A 252 22.82 13.67 21.99
N ALA A 253 22.28 14.41 22.96
CA ALA A 253 22.60 15.82 23.18
C ALA A 253 24.05 16.08 23.60
N ASN A 254 24.76 15.04 24.07
CA ASN A 254 26.14 15.12 24.53
C ASN A 254 27.20 14.77 23.48
N LEU A 255 26.81 14.52 22.23
CA LEU A 255 27.77 14.41 21.12
C LEU A 255 28.15 15.82 20.69
N ALA A 256 29.14 16.39 21.38
CA ALA A 256 29.75 17.67 20.98
C ALA A 256 30.23 17.58 19.53
N PRO A 257 30.02 18.62 18.71
CA PRO A 257 30.58 18.64 17.38
C PRO A 257 32.11 18.52 17.48
N LEU A 258 32.68 17.54 16.80
CA LEU A 258 34.12 17.42 16.65
C LEU A 258 34.66 18.75 16.16
N ALA A 259 35.49 19.41 16.97
CA ALA A 259 36.10 20.69 16.65
C ALA A 259 36.82 20.58 15.29
N ARG A 260 36.49 21.46 14.40
CA ARG A 260 37.25 21.61 13.15
C ARG A 260 38.73 21.90 13.51
N PRO A 261 39.70 21.24 12.87
CA PRO A 261 41.10 21.60 13.07
C PRO A 261 41.29 23.05 12.61
N ALA A 262 41.94 23.83 13.46
CA ALA A 262 42.30 25.22 13.19
C ALA A 262 43.18 25.30 11.93
N THR A 263 42.79 26.11 10.97
CA THR A 263 43.64 26.47 9.84
C THR A 263 44.82 27.29 10.36
N PRO A 264 46.07 26.96 9.98
CA PRO A 264 47.22 27.77 10.37
C PRO A 264 47.12 29.16 9.75
N ASN A 265 47.37 30.18 10.57
CA ASN A 265 47.38 31.58 10.19
C ASN A 265 48.35 31.81 9.01
N ALA A 266 47.83 32.39 7.93
CA ALA A 266 48.64 32.96 6.87
C ALA A 266 49.27 34.27 7.39
N GLU A 267 50.60 34.33 7.40
CA GLU A 267 51.37 35.56 7.68
C GLU A 267 51.05 36.68 6.70
N PRO A 268 51.08 37.96 7.13
CA PRO A 268 50.88 39.07 6.23
C PRO A 268 52.17 39.36 5.42
N GLY A 269 52.12 39.05 4.13
CA GLY A 269 53.18 39.41 3.19
C GLY A 269 53.27 40.92 2.98
N LEU A 270 54.48 41.42 3.16
CA LEU A 270 54.91 42.77 2.98
C LEU A 270 54.60 43.30 1.56
N ILE A 271 54.04 44.50 1.53
CA ILE A 271 53.94 45.35 0.32
C ILE A 271 55.30 45.87 -0.01
N SER A 272 55.84 45.56 -1.19
CA SER A 272 56.94 46.27 -1.80
C SER A 272 56.47 47.06 -3.02
N SER A 273 56.48 48.35 -2.88
CA SER A 273 56.36 49.35 -3.95
C SER A 273 57.64 49.39 -4.78
N SER A 274 57.57 49.40 -6.11
CA SER A 274 58.37 50.25 -6.95
C SER A 274 58.12 50.04 -8.45
N ASN A 275 57.85 51.17 -9.11
CA ASN A 275 57.89 51.59 -10.52
C ASN A 275 56.81 51.05 -11.46
#